data_252280bf748f4b4901528f39f5cc9299
#
_entry.id   252280bf748f4b4901528f39f5cc9299
#
_cell.length_a   1.000
_cell.length_b   1.000
_cell.length_c   1.000
_cell.angle_alpha   90.00
_cell.angle_beta   90.00
_cell.angle_gamma   90.00
#
_symmetry.space_group_name_H-M   'P 1'
#
loop_
_entity.id
_entity.type
_entity.pdbx_description
1 polymer ?
#
loop_
_entity_poly.entity_id
_entity_poly.type
_entity_poly.pdbx_seq_one_letter_code
_entity_poly.pdbx_strand_id
1 'polypeptide(L)' 'MTIKKIKDNILKNINKDVRVVYNGSRNKREVYSGIIREVYNYIFIVKLDTDEVKSFSYSDVLTGAVEIFFDKI' A
#
# COMPACT_ATOMS: atom_id res chain seq x y z
N MET A 1 2.03 -4.05 -15.91
CA MET A 1 2.36 -3.12 -14.82
C MET A 1 3.76 -3.38 -14.33
N THR A 2 4.51 -2.35 -14.03
CA THR A 2 5.90 -2.47 -13.57
C THR A 2 6.02 -1.89 -12.17
N ILE A 3 7.09 -2.31 -11.47
CA ILE A 3 7.35 -1.78 -10.12
C ILE A 3 7.51 -0.26 -10.16
N LYS A 4 8.13 0.26 -11.21
CA LYS A 4 8.29 1.71 -11.36
C LYS A 4 6.94 2.42 -11.42
N LYS A 5 5.98 1.89 -12.17
CA LYS A 5 4.64 2.48 -12.26
C LYS A 5 3.92 2.43 -10.93
N ILE A 6 4.06 1.33 -10.21
CA ILE A 6 3.47 1.19 -8.88
C ILE A 6 4.05 2.26 -7.95
N LYS A 7 5.36 2.39 -7.94
CA LYS A 7 6.04 3.39 -7.11
C LYS A 7 5.59 4.80 -7.48
N ASP A 8 5.50 5.10 -8.77
CA ASP A 8 5.09 6.43 -9.24
C ASP A 8 3.67 6.76 -8.79
N ASN A 9 2.76 5.79 -8.87
CA ASN A 9 1.39 5.98 -8.40
C ASN A 9 1.34 6.26 -6.91
N ILE A 10 2.14 5.54 -6.14
CA ILE A 10 2.18 5.72 -4.70
C ILE A 10 2.78 7.08 -4.35
N LEU A 11 3.82 7.50 -5.06
CA LEU A 11 4.43 8.81 -4.86
C LEU A 11 3.44 9.95 -5.09
N LYS A 12 2.59 9.82 -6.11
CA LYS A 12 1.57 10.84 -6.41
C LYS A 12 0.52 10.96 -5.31
N ASN A 13 0.41 9.96 -4.46
CA ASN A 13 -0.62 9.90 -3.45
C ASN A 13 -0.06 9.95 -2.03
N ILE A 14 1.17 10.43 -1.89
CA ILE A 14 1.79 10.57 -0.58
C ILE A 14 0.96 11.53 0.27
N ASN A 15 0.79 11.21 1.55
CA ASN A 15 -0.06 11.94 2.50
C ASN A 15 -1.55 11.89 2.19
N LYS A 16 -1.95 11.05 1.25
CA LYS A 16 -3.38 10.86 0.93
C LYS A 16 -3.89 9.57 1.52
N ASP A 17 -5.20 9.51 1.72
CA ASP A 17 -5.85 8.32 2.25
C ASP A 17 -5.68 7.14 1.30
N VAL A 18 -5.46 5.99 1.88
CA VAL A 18 -5.27 4.77 1.11
C VAL A 18 -5.89 3.61 1.87
N ARG A 19 -6.41 2.67 1.11
CA ARG A 19 -6.84 1.38 1.66
C ARG A 19 -5.92 0.32 1.09
N VAL A 20 -5.35 -0.49 1.96
CA VAL A 20 -4.45 -1.56 1.58
C VAL A 20 -5.08 -2.88 1.97
N VAL A 21 -5.18 -3.78 1.00
CA VAL A 21 -5.71 -5.12 1.24
C VAL A 21 -4.56 -6.11 1.14
N TYR A 22 -4.31 -6.82 2.21
CA TYR A 22 -3.30 -7.86 2.23
C TYR A 22 -3.97 -9.21 2.07
N ASN A 23 -3.64 -9.90 0.98
CA ASN A 23 -4.18 -11.22 0.69
C ASN A 23 -3.20 -12.26 1.24
N GLY A 24 -3.43 -12.65 2.48
CA GLY A 24 -2.62 -13.66 3.12
C GLY A 24 -2.93 -15.05 2.58
N SER A 25 -2.17 -16.05 3.02
CA SER A 25 -2.41 -17.41 2.63
C SER A 25 -3.70 -17.93 3.26
N ARG A 26 -4.33 -18.91 2.61
CA ARG A 26 -5.50 -19.63 3.13
C ARG A 26 -6.71 -18.75 3.40
N ASN A 27 -7.06 -17.94 2.44
CA ASN A 27 -8.28 -17.13 2.51
C ASN A 27 -8.28 -16.07 3.61
N LYS A 28 -7.12 -15.75 4.17
CA LYS A 28 -7.04 -14.65 5.12
C LYS A 28 -6.82 -13.37 4.34
N ARG A 29 -7.73 -12.44 4.55
CA ARG A 29 -7.67 -11.15 3.92
C ARG A 29 -7.73 -10.10 5.01
N GLU A 30 -6.74 -9.22 5.02
CA GLU A 30 -6.69 -8.13 5.99
C GLU A 30 -6.78 -6.81 5.26
N VAL A 31 -7.59 -5.91 5.80
CA VAL A 31 -7.78 -4.58 5.20
C VAL A 31 -7.27 -3.54 6.18
N TYR A 32 -6.43 -2.66 5.67
CA TYR A 32 -5.86 -1.57 6.46
C TYR A 32 -6.22 -0.25 5.81
N SER A 33 -6.55 0.73 6.64
CA SER A 33 -6.82 2.09 6.17
C SER A 33 -5.85 3.04 6.85
N GLY A 34 -5.35 3.99 6.08
CA GLY A 34 -4.40 4.95 6.61
C GLY A 34 -3.94 5.92 5.54
N ILE A 35 -2.76 6.48 5.73
CA ILE A 35 -2.15 7.39 4.77
C ILE A 35 -0.77 6.89 4.37
N ILE A 36 -0.40 7.18 3.13
CA ILE A 36 0.94 6.86 2.66
C ILE A 36 1.89 7.90 3.26
N ARG A 37 2.86 7.43 4.02
CA ARG A 37 3.75 8.32 4.74
C ARG A 37 5.09 8.51 4.07
N GLU A 38 5.72 7.41 3.64
CA GLU A 38 7.03 7.45 3.04
C GLU A 38 7.12 6.43 1.91
N VAL A 39 7.95 6.74 0.93
CA VAL A 39 8.15 5.88 -0.24
C VAL A 39 9.65 5.68 -0.42
N TYR A 40 10.06 4.42 -0.43
CA TYR A 40 11.45 4.04 -0.60
C TYR A 40 11.63 3.25 -1.89
N ASN A 41 12.86 2.77 -2.15
CA ASN A 41 13.15 2.08 -3.41
C ASN A 41 12.40 0.76 -3.59
N TYR A 42 12.20 0.02 -2.51
CA TYR A 42 11.59 -1.31 -2.59
C TYR A 42 10.31 -1.44 -1.78
N ILE A 43 10.10 -0.54 -0.83
CA ILE A 43 8.95 -0.59 0.05
C ILE A 43 8.36 0.81 0.23
N PHE A 44 7.13 0.84 0.71
CA PHE A 44 6.50 2.09 1.12
C PHE A 44 5.89 1.90 2.51
N ILE A 45 5.72 3.01 3.21
CA ILE A 45 5.26 3.01 4.60
C ILE A 45 3.88 3.64 4.66
N VAL A 46 2.96 2.94 5.32
CA VAL A 46 1.60 3.42 5.54
C VAL A 46 1.40 3.61 7.04
N LYS A 47 0.95 4.79 7.42
CA LYS A 47 0.53 5.02 8.80
C LYS A 47 -0.95 4.74 8.90
N LEU A 48 -1.30 3.75 9.70
CA LEU A 48 -2.69 3.30 9.84
C LEU A 48 -3.49 4.25 10.73
N ASP A 49 -4.80 4.17 10.59
CA ASP A 49 -5.71 4.96 11.42
C ASP A 49 -5.55 4.67 12.92
N THR A 50 -4.99 3.51 13.24
CA THR A 50 -4.71 3.12 14.63
C THR A 50 -3.40 3.66 15.16
N ASP A 51 -2.70 4.50 14.38
CA ASP A 51 -1.36 5.04 14.66
C ASP A 51 -0.23 4.01 14.50
N GLU A 52 -0.56 2.79 14.13
CA GLU A 52 0.47 1.81 13.79
C GLU A 52 1.07 2.14 12.43
N VAL A 53 2.30 1.69 12.22
CA VAL A 53 3.00 1.90 10.97
C VAL A 53 3.29 0.53 10.35
N LYS A 54 2.95 0.37 9.07
CA LYS A 54 3.22 -0.86 8.35
C LYS A 54 3.97 -0.57 7.06
N SER A 55 4.84 -1.49 6.68
CA SER A 55 5.54 -1.39 5.41
C SER A 55 5.05 -2.48 4.46
N PHE A 56 5.01 -2.13 3.18
CA PHE A 56 4.61 -3.06 2.12
C PHE A 56 5.61 -2.94 0.99
N SER A 57 5.83 -4.03 0.27
CA SER A 57 6.76 -4.00 -0.87
C SER A 57 6.00 -3.80 -2.18
N TYR A 58 6.66 -3.16 -3.14
CA TYR A 58 6.08 -3.01 -4.48
C TYR A 58 5.95 -4.36 -5.18
N SER A 59 6.84 -5.29 -4.88
CA SER A 59 6.74 -6.64 -5.42
C SER A 59 5.44 -7.31 -5.02
N ASP A 60 5.02 -7.15 -3.79
CA ASP A 60 3.77 -7.72 -3.32
C ASP A 60 2.57 -7.09 -4.01
N VAL A 61 2.66 -5.79 -4.33
CA VAL A 61 1.61 -5.14 -5.11
C VAL A 61 1.58 -5.70 -6.52
N LEU A 62 2.75 -5.89 -7.11
CA LEU A 62 2.85 -6.42 -8.47
C LEU A 62 2.25 -7.82 -8.59
N THR A 63 2.49 -8.66 -7.60
CA THR A 63 2.01 -10.05 -7.63
C THR A 63 0.57 -10.21 -7.14
N GLY A 64 -0.02 -9.16 -6.61
CA GLY A 64 -1.39 -9.22 -6.11
C GLY A 64 -1.51 -9.65 -4.66
N ALA A 65 -0.40 -9.94 -3.99
CA ALA A 65 -0.44 -10.24 -2.55
C ALA A 65 -0.91 -9.03 -1.75
N VAL A 66 -0.66 -7.84 -2.27
CA VAL A 66 -1.11 -6.59 -1.68
C VAL A 66 -1.84 -5.79 -2.75
N GLU A 67 -3.03 -5.31 -2.43
CA GLU A 67 -3.80 -4.44 -3.30
C GLU A 67 -3.94 -3.07 -2.67
N ILE A 68 -3.85 -2.03 -3.47
CA ILE A 68 -3.94 -0.65 -2.98
C ILE A 68 -5.08 0.05 -3.67
N PHE A 69 -5.92 0.69 -2.88
CA PHE A 69 -7.03 1.50 -3.37
C PHE A 69 -6.87 2.91 -2.84
N PHE A 70 -6.80 3.87 -3.74
CA PHE A 70 -6.71 5.27 -3.36
C PHE A 70 -8.11 5.86 -3.30
N ASP A 71 -8.41 6.53 -2.19
CA ASP A 71 -9.70 7.19 -2.06
C ASP A 71 -9.76 8.37 -3.02
N LYS A 72 -10.75 8.33 -3.87
CA LYS A 72 -11.09 9.45 -4.74
C LYS A 72 -12.39 10.03 -4.27
N ILE A 73 -12.33 11.25 -3.91
CA ILE A 73 -13.54 11.97 -3.54
C ILE A 73 -13.88 12.93 -4.63
#